data_fef36e01dbc5a83a260a2278752cf8fb
#
_entry.id   fef36e01dbc5a83a260a2278752cf8fb
#
_cell.length_a   1.000
_cell.length_b   1.000
_cell.length_c   1.000
_cell.angle_alpha   90.00
_cell.angle_beta   90.00
_cell.angle_gamma   90.00
#
_symmetry.space_group_name_H-M   'P 1'
#
loop_
_entity.id
_entity.type
_entity.pdbx_description
1 polymer ?
#
loop_
_entity_poly.entity_id
_entity_poly.type
_entity_poly.pdbx_seq_one_letter_code
_entity_poly.pdbx_strand_id
1 'polypeptide(L)'
;MTRSAPHALRAESLTLGYDGRVVIDGLDLEIPDGRITSIVGPNASGKSTLLRGLARLIRPESGRVTLDGRDIRSYGAREFARRVAVLPQQPVSPDGVLVAELVARGRHPHRGWFGGRSSDDDRIVAEVLEATGTAELAGRAVSELSGGQRQRVWIAMALAQRADIVLLDEPTSFLDASHQLELLDLLTDSNREHGTTVVMVLHELNLAARYADHLVVVDGGRIAAQGEPGDVMTAETVGDAFGLECVVTLDPVAGSPLVVPIGRFHRGEF
;
A
#
# COMPACT_ATOMS: atom_id res chain seq x y z
N MET A 1 -11.54 22.17 6.32
CA MET A 1 -11.60 21.67 4.92
C MET A 1 -12.73 20.67 4.86
N THR A 2 -13.73 20.90 4.01
CA THR A 2 -14.86 19.97 3.81
C THR A 2 -14.31 18.69 3.17
N ARG A 3 -14.44 17.57 3.87
CA ARG A 3 -14.16 16.23 3.33
C ARG A 3 -14.95 16.07 2.03
N SER A 4 -14.30 15.73 0.94
CA SER A 4 -14.94 15.23 -0.28
C SER A 4 -15.84 14.04 0.08
N ALA A 5 -16.83 13.72 -0.75
CA ALA A 5 -17.66 12.53 -0.54
C ALA A 5 -16.75 11.28 -0.37
N PRO A 6 -17.14 10.28 0.45
CA PRO A 6 -16.31 9.11 0.71
C PRO A 6 -15.96 8.39 -0.59
N HIS A 7 -14.68 7.97 -0.70
CA HIS A 7 -14.16 7.27 -1.88
C HIS A 7 -14.20 5.75 -1.64
N ALA A 8 -15.25 5.11 -2.13
CA ALA A 8 -15.43 3.67 -1.97
C ALA A 8 -14.71 2.90 -3.10
N LEU A 9 -13.56 2.31 -2.80
CA LEU A 9 -12.88 1.35 -3.68
C LEU A 9 -13.34 -0.06 -3.32
N ARG A 10 -13.96 -0.78 -4.27
CA ARG A 10 -14.51 -2.12 -4.06
C ARG A 10 -14.10 -3.09 -5.14
N ALA A 11 -13.83 -4.32 -4.75
CA ALA A 11 -13.77 -5.49 -5.63
C ALA A 11 -15.10 -6.24 -5.50
N GLU A 12 -15.73 -6.59 -6.62
CA GLU A 12 -17.02 -7.27 -6.68
C GLU A 12 -16.86 -8.56 -7.48
N SER A 13 -16.96 -9.71 -6.79
CA SER A 13 -16.76 -11.07 -7.33
C SER A 13 -15.52 -11.17 -8.23
N LEU A 14 -14.43 -10.56 -7.77
CA LEU A 14 -13.22 -10.31 -8.54
C LEU A 14 -12.42 -11.59 -8.76
N THR A 15 -12.22 -11.98 -10.04
CA THR A 15 -11.32 -13.07 -10.42
C THR A 15 -10.16 -12.52 -11.23
N LEU A 16 -8.93 -12.81 -10.77
CA LEU A 16 -7.69 -12.36 -11.39
C LEU A 16 -6.76 -13.56 -11.61
N GLY A 17 -6.04 -13.55 -12.72
CA GLY A 17 -5.09 -14.60 -13.04
C GLY A 17 -4.04 -14.17 -14.05
N TYR A 18 -3.13 -15.09 -14.35
CA TYR A 18 -2.07 -14.95 -15.35
C TYR A 18 -2.00 -16.23 -16.18
N ASP A 19 -1.98 -16.10 -17.50
CA ASP A 19 -1.80 -17.20 -18.44
C ASP A 19 -2.76 -18.40 -18.17
N GLY A 20 -4.03 -18.07 -17.85
CA GLY A 20 -5.08 -19.07 -17.59
C GLY A 20 -5.03 -19.71 -16.19
N ARG A 21 -4.10 -19.27 -15.31
CA ARG A 21 -4.04 -19.70 -13.90
C ARG A 21 -4.71 -18.64 -13.04
N VAL A 22 -5.84 -18.99 -12.43
CA VAL A 22 -6.53 -18.14 -11.46
C VAL A 22 -5.67 -18.02 -10.19
N VAL A 23 -5.51 -16.78 -9.70
CA VAL A 23 -4.78 -16.44 -8.47
C VAL A 23 -5.75 -15.87 -7.43
N ILE A 24 -6.69 -15.05 -7.83
CA ILE A 24 -7.80 -14.54 -7.00
C ILE A 24 -9.09 -15.09 -7.60
N ASP A 25 -9.97 -15.65 -6.77
CA ASP A 25 -11.14 -16.39 -7.20
C ASP A 25 -12.42 -15.85 -6.55
N GLY A 26 -13.19 -15.05 -7.31
CA GLY A 26 -14.50 -14.56 -6.91
C GLY A 26 -14.50 -13.71 -5.62
N LEU A 27 -13.46 -12.90 -5.41
CA LEU A 27 -13.23 -12.16 -4.17
C LEU A 27 -14.08 -10.89 -4.10
N ASP A 28 -14.76 -10.67 -2.97
CA ASP A 28 -15.44 -9.43 -2.62
C ASP A 28 -14.66 -8.69 -1.53
N LEU A 29 -14.33 -7.41 -1.74
CA LEU A 29 -13.60 -6.57 -0.80
C LEU A 29 -14.05 -5.13 -0.91
N GLU A 30 -14.29 -4.50 0.23
CA GLU A 30 -14.47 -3.06 0.34
C GLU A 30 -13.31 -2.47 1.13
N ILE A 31 -12.66 -1.45 0.56
CA ILE A 31 -11.61 -0.69 1.23
C ILE A 31 -12.28 0.47 1.99
N PRO A 32 -12.15 0.55 3.33
CA PRO A 32 -12.69 1.63 4.12
C PRO A 32 -12.04 2.98 3.75
N ASP A 33 -12.88 3.97 3.42
CA ASP A 33 -12.43 5.32 3.06
C ASP A 33 -11.74 6.04 4.21
N GLY A 34 -10.65 6.74 3.91
CA GLY A 34 -9.90 7.54 4.88
C GLY A 34 -9.25 6.71 5.99
N ARG A 35 -9.08 5.40 5.79
CA ARG A 35 -8.42 4.49 6.73
C ARG A 35 -7.17 3.87 6.12
N ILE A 36 -6.34 3.31 6.98
CA ILE A 36 -5.18 2.50 6.60
C ILE A 36 -5.59 1.04 6.60
N THR A 37 -5.56 0.41 5.42
CA THR A 37 -5.80 -1.03 5.24
C THR A 37 -4.49 -1.75 4.97
N SER A 38 -4.15 -2.77 5.76
CA SER A 38 -3.03 -3.66 5.48
C SER A 38 -3.53 -5.00 4.96
N ILE A 39 -2.98 -5.44 3.83
CA ILE A 39 -3.21 -6.76 3.24
C ILE A 39 -2.05 -7.66 3.64
N VAL A 40 -2.34 -8.71 4.39
CA VAL A 40 -1.35 -9.71 4.85
C VAL A 40 -1.73 -11.11 4.36
N GLY A 41 -0.82 -12.06 4.46
CA GLY A 41 -1.04 -13.45 4.06
C GLY A 41 0.27 -14.14 3.71
N PRO A 42 0.29 -15.46 3.55
CA PRO A 42 1.49 -16.21 3.19
C PRO A 42 2.03 -15.81 1.80
N ASN A 43 3.25 -16.22 1.49
CA ASN A 43 3.83 -16.03 0.17
C ASN A 43 2.98 -16.71 -0.90
N ALA A 44 2.85 -16.06 -2.05
CA ALA A 44 2.04 -16.54 -3.18
C ALA A 44 0.52 -16.67 -2.90
N SER A 45 -0.02 -16.09 -1.83
CA SER A 45 -1.45 -16.11 -1.52
C SER A 45 -2.32 -15.21 -2.42
N GLY A 46 -1.70 -14.33 -3.24
CA GLY A 46 -2.42 -13.45 -4.15
C GLY A 46 -2.46 -11.96 -3.76
N LYS A 47 -1.82 -11.52 -2.65
CA LYS A 47 -1.82 -10.13 -2.16
C LYS A 47 -1.46 -9.10 -3.22
N SER A 48 -0.30 -9.23 -3.85
CA SER A 48 0.15 -8.31 -4.90
C SER A 48 -0.73 -8.39 -6.14
N THR A 49 -1.32 -9.55 -6.45
CA THR A 49 -2.26 -9.71 -7.55
C THR A 49 -3.56 -8.95 -7.25
N LEU A 50 -4.09 -9.07 -6.03
CA LEU A 50 -5.24 -8.30 -5.58
C LEU A 50 -4.97 -6.80 -5.67
N LEU A 51 -3.85 -6.33 -5.11
CA LEU A 51 -3.47 -4.91 -5.16
C LEU A 51 -3.35 -4.41 -6.60
N ARG A 52 -2.73 -5.19 -7.50
CA ARG A 52 -2.64 -4.84 -8.94
C ARG A 52 -3.99 -4.79 -9.63
N GLY A 53 -4.95 -5.65 -9.23
CA GLY A 53 -6.34 -5.58 -9.68
C GLY A 53 -7.01 -4.29 -9.26
N LEU A 54 -6.92 -3.93 -7.98
CA LEU A 54 -7.43 -2.66 -7.42
C LEU A 54 -6.79 -1.44 -8.11
N ALA A 55 -5.51 -1.56 -8.47
CA ALA A 55 -4.73 -0.53 -9.16
C ALA A 55 -5.00 -0.43 -10.68
N ARG A 56 -5.90 -1.24 -11.25
CA ARG A 56 -6.13 -1.30 -12.70
C ARG A 56 -4.89 -1.73 -13.51
N LEU A 57 -3.92 -2.41 -12.90
CA LEU A 57 -2.72 -2.91 -13.56
C LEU A 57 -2.93 -4.29 -14.19
N ILE A 58 -3.94 -5.04 -13.74
CA ILE A 58 -4.34 -6.34 -14.28
C ILE A 58 -5.83 -6.25 -14.65
N ARG A 59 -6.17 -6.82 -15.80
CA ARG A 59 -7.57 -6.93 -16.24
C ARG A 59 -8.23 -8.12 -15.56
N PRO A 60 -9.38 -7.95 -14.89
CA PRO A 60 -10.15 -9.07 -14.36
C PRO A 60 -10.58 -10.07 -15.44
N GLU A 61 -10.53 -11.36 -15.12
CA GLU A 61 -11.13 -12.43 -15.91
C GLU A 61 -12.66 -12.43 -15.74
N SER A 62 -13.13 -12.20 -14.50
CA SER A 62 -14.52 -11.97 -14.17
C SER A 62 -14.65 -11.00 -13.00
N GLY A 63 -15.88 -10.53 -12.73
CA GLY A 63 -16.11 -9.50 -11.74
C GLY A 63 -15.60 -8.13 -12.17
N ARG A 64 -15.48 -7.22 -11.21
CA ARG A 64 -15.02 -5.85 -11.48
C ARG A 64 -14.45 -5.20 -10.22
N VAL A 65 -13.73 -4.12 -10.43
CA VAL A 65 -13.36 -3.16 -9.37
C VAL A 65 -14.09 -1.85 -9.65
N THR A 66 -14.71 -1.29 -8.61
CA THR A 66 -15.42 -0.02 -8.68
C THR A 66 -14.78 1.01 -7.76
N LEU A 67 -14.77 2.26 -8.21
CA LEU A 67 -14.45 3.45 -7.42
C LEU A 67 -15.67 4.36 -7.45
N ASP A 68 -16.22 4.69 -6.28
CA ASP A 68 -17.45 5.47 -6.15
C ASP A 68 -18.63 4.89 -6.96
N GLY A 69 -18.74 3.53 -6.97
CA GLY A 69 -19.78 2.79 -7.71
C GLY A 69 -19.58 2.71 -9.23
N ARG A 70 -18.53 3.32 -9.77
CA ARG A 70 -18.21 3.32 -11.20
C ARG A 70 -17.04 2.36 -11.47
N ASP A 71 -17.14 1.50 -12.50
CA ASP A 71 -16.04 0.59 -12.90
C ASP A 71 -14.76 1.40 -13.18
N ILE A 72 -13.64 1.02 -12.54
CA ILE A 72 -12.36 1.72 -12.69
C ILE A 72 -11.87 1.76 -14.14
N ARG A 73 -12.29 0.84 -14.99
CA ARG A 73 -11.93 0.79 -16.41
C ARG A 73 -12.61 1.87 -17.23
N SER A 74 -13.72 2.42 -16.75
CA SER A 74 -14.46 3.50 -17.41
C SER A 74 -13.87 4.89 -17.18
N TYR A 75 -12.95 5.03 -16.21
CA TYR A 75 -12.23 6.28 -15.95
C TYR A 75 -11.18 6.53 -17.04
N GLY A 76 -11.02 7.77 -17.46
CA GLY A 76 -9.86 8.20 -18.22
C GLY A 76 -8.56 7.97 -17.44
N ALA A 77 -7.43 7.71 -18.11
CA ALA A 77 -6.18 7.41 -17.41
C ALA A 77 -5.75 8.50 -16.42
N ARG A 78 -5.85 9.77 -16.80
CA ARG A 78 -5.53 10.91 -15.91
C ARG A 78 -6.53 11.08 -14.78
N GLU A 79 -7.82 10.88 -15.05
CA GLU A 79 -8.89 10.95 -14.07
C GLU A 79 -8.65 9.90 -12.98
N PHE A 80 -8.38 8.65 -13.36
CA PHE A 80 -8.05 7.58 -12.44
C PHE A 80 -6.77 7.87 -11.65
N ALA A 81 -5.71 8.32 -12.32
CA ALA A 81 -4.44 8.64 -11.68
C ALA A 81 -4.51 9.85 -10.72
N ARG A 82 -5.51 10.72 -10.79
CA ARG A 82 -5.74 11.74 -9.77
C ARG A 82 -6.40 11.19 -8.51
N ARG A 83 -7.05 10.05 -8.61
CA ARG A 83 -7.79 9.41 -7.52
C ARG A 83 -6.99 8.29 -6.86
N VAL A 84 -6.17 7.57 -7.63
CA VAL A 84 -5.44 6.39 -7.17
C VAL A 84 -3.96 6.51 -7.55
N ALA A 85 -3.10 6.58 -6.55
CA ALA A 85 -1.66 6.45 -6.70
C ALA A 85 -1.24 5.00 -6.45
N VAL A 86 -0.19 4.54 -7.14
CA VAL A 86 0.28 3.16 -7.02
C VAL A 86 1.80 3.12 -6.93
N LEU A 87 2.30 2.38 -5.96
CA LEU A 87 3.69 1.95 -5.88
C LEU A 87 3.77 0.43 -6.08
N PRO A 88 4.26 -0.07 -7.21
CA PRO A 88 4.45 -1.50 -7.40
C PRO A 88 5.68 -2.00 -6.63
N GLN A 89 5.76 -3.30 -6.36
CA GLN A 89 6.85 -3.95 -5.62
C GLN A 89 8.24 -3.68 -6.22
N GLN A 90 8.37 -3.65 -7.53
CA GLN A 90 9.62 -3.41 -8.25
C GLN A 90 9.44 -2.30 -9.28
N PRO A 91 9.50 -1.04 -8.83
CA PRO A 91 9.39 0.09 -9.76
C PRO A 91 10.68 0.25 -10.57
N VAL A 92 10.52 0.58 -11.85
CA VAL A 92 11.65 0.78 -12.78
C VAL A 92 11.76 2.26 -13.17
N SER A 93 12.97 2.82 -13.06
CA SER A 93 13.26 4.15 -13.60
C SER A 93 14.17 4.04 -14.83
N PRO A 94 14.02 4.93 -15.81
CA PRO A 94 15.03 5.08 -16.88
C PRO A 94 16.38 5.48 -16.30
N ASP A 95 17.45 5.11 -16.99
CA ASP A 95 18.81 5.49 -16.60
C ASP A 95 19.01 7.01 -16.61
N GLY A 96 19.79 7.51 -15.66
CA GLY A 96 20.18 8.92 -15.57
C GLY A 96 19.08 9.86 -15.06
N VAL A 97 17.90 9.37 -14.68
CA VAL A 97 16.83 10.21 -14.11
C VAL A 97 17.25 10.67 -12.71
N LEU A 98 17.13 11.98 -12.45
CA LEU A 98 17.40 12.56 -11.13
C LEU A 98 16.22 12.32 -10.18
N VAL A 99 16.52 12.25 -8.88
CA VAL A 99 15.50 12.06 -7.82
C VAL A 99 14.37 13.11 -7.93
N ALA A 100 14.73 14.40 -8.02
CA ALA A 100 13.72 15.47 -8.13
C ALA A 100 12.84 15.32 -9.39
N GLU A 101 13.42 14.84 -10.49
CA GLU A 101 12.67 14.60 -11.74
C GLU A 101 11.72 13.41 -11.60
N LEU A 102 12.16 12.33 -10.95
CA LEU A 102 11.33 11.17 -10.69
C LEU A 102 10.13 11.54 -9.81
N VAL A 103 10.37 12.21 -8.68
CA VAL A 103 9.30 12.66 -7.78
C VAL A 103 8.33 13.60 -8.49
N ALA A 104 8.84 14.51 -9.32
CA ALA A 104 8.01 15.42 -10.11
C ALA A 104 7.09 14.71 -11.13
N ARG A 105 7.39 13.45 -11.52
CA ARG A 105 6.48 12.64 -12.35
C ARG A 105 5.19 12.29 -11.64
N GLY A 106 5.17 12.23 -10.30
CA GLY A 106 3.95 12.11 -9.51
C GLY A 106 2.93 13.22 -9.82
N ARG A 107 3.39 14.40 -10.26
CA ARG A 107 2.52 15.52 -10.64
C ARG A 107 1.93 15.44 -12.05
N HIS A 108 2.36 14.46 -12.89
CA HIS A 108 1.87 14.33 -14.28
C HIS A 108 0.33 14.30 -14.42
N PRO A 109 -0.44 13.62 -13.58
CA PRO A 109 -1.91 13.60 -13.69
C PRO A 109 -2.55 14.98 -13.55
N HIS A 110 -1.89 15.92 -12.84
CA HIS A 110 -2.40 17.25 -12.55
C HIS A 110 -2.03 18.30 -13.61
N ARG A 111 -1.04 18.00 -14.46
CA ARG A 111 -0.60 18.94 -15.50
C ARG A 111 -1.57 19.01 -16.66
N GLY A 112 -1.86 20.20 -17.16
CA GLY A 112 -2.65 20.43 -18.38
C GLY A 112 -1.95 19.89 -19.64
N TRP A 113 -2.68 19.80 -20.75
CA TRP A 113 -2.16 19.34 -22.04
C TRP A 113 -0.96 20.16 -22.56
N PHE A 114 -0.96 21.49 -22.27
CA PHE A 114 0.12 22.43 -22.62
C PHE A 114 0.85 22.96 -21.38
N GLY A 115 0.61 22.39 -20.18
CA GLY A 115 1.12 22.92 -18.92
C GLY A 115 2.53 22.43 -18.62
N GLY A 116 3.48 23.36 -18.47
CA GLY A 116 4.77 23.12 -17.79
C GLY A 116 4.56 22.81 -16.28
N ARG A 117 5.66 22.65 -15.55
CA ARG A 117 5.63 22.58 -14.07
C ARG A 117 5.07 23.93 -13.53
N SER A 118 4.15 23.83 -12.60
CA SER A 118 3.66 24.99 -11.86
C SER A 118 4.49 25.19 -10.60
N SER A 119 4.49 26.42 -10.05
CA SER A 119 5.12 26.69 -8.74
C SER A 119 4.51 25.83 -7.62
N ASP A 120 3.24 25.45 -7.74
CA ASP A 120 2.58 24.55 -6.80
C ASP A 120 3.13 23.12 -6.91
N ASP A 121 3.40 22.63 -8.14
CA ASP A 121 4.05 21.33 -8.34
C ASP A 121 5.45 21.32 -7.73
N ASP A 122 6.22 22.39 -7.87
CA ASP A 122 7.57 22.49 -7.30
C ASP A 122 7.53 22.52 -5.76
N ARG A 123 6.56 23.22 -5.17
CA ARG A 123 6.32 23.22 -3.72
C ARG A 123 5.97 21.83 -3.21
N ILE A 124 5.03 21.12 -3.85
CA ILE A 124 4.62 19.77 -3.47
C ILE A 124 5.81 18.79 -3.56
N VAL A 125 6.61 18.89 -4.62
CA VAL A 125 7.81 18.04 -4.78
C VAL A 125 8.80 18.29 -3.64
N ALA A 126 9.06 19.56 -3.28
CA ALA A 126 9.95 19.88 -2.17
C ALA A 126 9.40 19.34 -0.83
N GLU A 127 8.11 19.56 -0.54
CA GLU A 127 7.44 19.05 0.67
C GLU A 127 7.59 17.54 0.83
N VAL A 128 7.33 16.75 -0.23
CA VAL A 128 7.40 15.30 -0.13
C VAL A 128 8.85 14.79 -0.07
N LEU A 129 9.82 15.47 -0.69
CA LEU A 129 11.23 15.14 -0.56
C LEU A 129 11.72 15.32 0.88
N GLU A 130 11.30 16.42 1.53
CA GLU A 130 11.59 16.65 2.96
C GLU A 130 10.91 15.60 3.84
N ALA A 131 9.61 15.37 3.65
CA ALA A 131 8.84 14.42 4.44
C ALA A 131 9.37 12.99 4.36
N THR A 132 9.94 12.58 3.20
CA THR A 132 10.53 11.25 3.00
C THR A 132 12.03 11.20 3.35
N GLY A 133 12.63 12.27 3.87
CA GLY A 133 14.05 12.35 4.17
C GLY A 133 14.95 12.13 2.94
N THR A 134 14.51 12.59 1.76
CA THR A 134 15.23 12.41 0.48
C THR A 134 15.63 13.73 -0.20
N ALA A 135 15.43 14.87 0.47
CA ALA A 135 15.74 16.20 -0.08
C ALA A 135 17.20 16.34 -0.49
N GLU A 136 18.16 15.87 0.31
CA GLU A 136 19.58 15.89 0.00
C GLU A 136 19.95 15.04 -1.23
N LEU A 137 19.09 14.10 -1.61
CA LEU A 137 19.29 13.22 -2.76
C LEU A 137 18.74 13.81 -4.06
N ALA A 138 18.06 14.96 -4.03
CA ALA A 138 17.28 15.53 -5.14
C ALA A 138 18.06 15.64 -6.47
N GLY A 139 19.36 15.98 -6.40
CA GLY A 139 20.25 16.12 -7.55
C GLY A 139 21.00 14.85 -7.96
N ARG A 140 20.80 13.71 -7.26
CA ARG A 140 21.47 12.45 -7.58
C ARG A 140 20.68 11.64 -8.59
N ALA A 141 21.36 10.80 -9.38
CA ALA A 141 20.70 9.82 -10.23
C ALA A 141 20.07 8.70 -9.38
N VAL A 142 18.85 8.28 -9.74
CA VAL A 142 18.13 7.21 -9.01
C VAL A 142 18.91 5.88 -9.02
N SER A 143 19.69 5.62 -10.06
CA SER A 143 20.57 4.45 -10.19
C SER A 143 21.70 4.39 -9.16
N GLU A 144 22.11 5.55 -8.61
CA GLU A 144 23.18 5.66 -7.61
C GLU A 144 22.73 5.42 -6.16
N LEU A 145 21.42 5.28 -5.95
CA LEU A 145 20.84 5.16 -4.63
C LEU A 145 20.93 3.74 -4.08
N SER A 146 21.09 3.62 -2.76
CA SER A 146 20.87 2.35 -2.06
C SER A 146 19.43 1.86 -2.22
N GLY A 147 19.16 0.59 -1.92
CA GLY A 147 17.80 0.01 -2.00
C GLY A 147 16.79 0.81 -1.15
N GLY A 148 17.14 1.12 0.09
CA GLY A 148 16.26 1.88 0.99
C GLY A 148 16.07 3.34 0.56
N GLN A 149 17.13 4.02 0.10
CA GLN A 149 17.02 5.38 -0.46
C GLN A 149 16.10 5.40 -1.68
N ARG A 150 16.28 4.42 -2.57
CA ARG A 150 15.44 4.27 -3.76
C ARG A 150 13.99 4.04 -3.42
N GLN A 151 13.70 3.18 -2.44
CA GLN A 151 12.35 2.91 -1.98
C GLN A 151 11.67 4.19 -1.47
N ARG A 152 12.34 4.99 -0.62
CA ARG A 152 11.82 6.26 -0.12
C ARG A 152 11.54 7.28 -1.24
N VAL A 153 12.38 7.34 -2.26
CA VAL A 153 12.18 8.20 -3.44
C VAL A 153 10.95 7.79 -4.25
N TRP A 154 10.70 6.49 -4.42
CA TRP A 154 9.50 6.01 -5.09
C TRP A 154 8.23 6.30 -4.30
N ILE A 155 8.30 6.22 -2.97
CA ILE A 155 7.20 6.61 -2.09
C ILE A 155 6.95 8.12 -2.20
N ALA A 156 8.01 8.93 -2.19
CA ALA A 156 7.90 10.37 -2.45
C ALA A 156 7.16 10.66 -3.76
N MET A 157 7.47 9.93 -4.84
CA MET A 157 6.76 10.07 -6.12
C MET A 157 5.27 9.72 -5.99
N ALA A 158 4.92 8.64 -5.29
CA ALA A 158 3.53 8.25 -5.08
C ALA A 158 2.77 9.30 -4.24
N LEU A 159 3.37 9.80 -3.16
CA LEU A 159 2.79 10.85 -2.31
C LEU A 159 2.70 12.21 -3.03
N ALA A 160 3.67 12.53 -3.90
CA ALA A 160 3.61 13.75 -4.72
C ALA A 160 2.40 13.78 -5.65
N GLN A 161 1.83 12.63 -5.97
CA GLN A 161 0.60 12.54 -6.77
C GLN A 161 -0.61 13.16 -6.07
N ARG A 162 -0.61 13.22 -4.72
CA ARG A 162 -1.75 13.78 -3.93
C ARG A 162 -3.07 13.15 -4.35
N ALA A 163 -3.08 11.84 -4.49
CA ALA A 163 -4.27 11.06 -4.82
C ALA A 163 -5.12 10.80 -3.56
N ASP A 164 -6.42 10.55 -3.74
CA ASP A 164 -7.34 10.23 -2.64
C ASP A 164 -7.01 8.86 -2.01
N ILE A 165 -6.50 7.93 -2.83
CA ILE A 165 -6.15 6.55 -2.45
C ILE A 165 -4.70 6.26 -2.86
N VAL A 166 -3.92 5.68 -1.97
CA VAL A 166 -2.53 5.25 -2.23
C VAL A 166 -2.44 3.73 -2.03
N LEU A 167 -2.05 3.01 -3.07
CA LEU A 167 -1.86 1.55 -3.08
C LEU A 167 -0.37 1.23 -3.12
N LEU A 168 0.13 0.50 -2.12
CA LEU A 168 1.56 0.25 -1.93
C LEU A 168 1.83 -1.26 -1.85
N ASP A 169 2.62 -1.78 -2.78
CA ASP A 169 3.02 -3.20 -2.80
C ASP A 169 4.36 -3.36 -2.09
N GLU A 170 4.35 -3.85 -0.86
CA GLU A 170 5.51 -4.08 0.02
C GLU A 170 6.39 -2.82 0.22
N PRO A 171 5.83 -1.69 0.70
CA PRO A 171 6.57 -0.43 0.79
C PRO A 171 7.75 -0.49 1.78
N THR A 172 7.75 -1.40 2.73
CA THR A 172 8.79 -1.56 3.76
C THR A 172 9.94 -2.47 3.34
N SER A 173 9.86 -3.11 2.16
CA SER A 173 10.93 -3.96 1.64
C SER A 173 12.22 -3.18 1.44
N PHE A 174 13.37 -3.80 1.75
CA PHE A 174 14.71 -3.22 1.67
C PHE A 174 15.02 -2.09 2.67
N LEU A 175 14.12 -1.83 3.63
CA LEU A 175 14.31 -0.88 4.72
C LEU A 175 14.72 -1.62 6.00
N ASP A 176 15.63 -1.03 6.77
CA ASP A 176 15.86 -1.46 8.15
C ASP A 176 14.72 -1.02 9.09
N ALA A 177 14.70 -1.55 10.29
CA ALA A 177 13.60 -1.35 11.23
C ALA A 177 13.28 0.13 11.52
N SER A 178 14.30 1.00 11.60
CA SER A 178 14.07 2.42 11.85
C SER A 178 13.38 3.10 10.69
N HIS A 179 13.87 2.86 9.47
CA HIS A 179 13.30 3.42 8.26
C HIS A 179 11.90 2.84 7.92
N GLN A 180 11.61 1.59 8.32
CA GLN A 180 10.26 1.02 8.21
C GLN A 180 9.27 1.80 9.07
N LEU A 181 9.63 2.10 10.33
CA LEU A 181 8.78 2.88 11.24
C LEU A 181 8.58 4.30 10.72
N GLU A 182 9.66 5.01 10.35
CA GLU A 182 9.59 6.36 9.76
C GLU A 182 8.64 6.41 8.56
N LEU A 183 8.69 5.40 7.70
CA LEU A 183 7.81 5.31 6.54
C LEU A 183 6.34 5.11 6.94
N LEU A 184 6.08 4.18 7.86
CA LEU A 184 4.70 3.88 8.29
C LEU A 184 4.12 5.06 9.07
N ASP A 185 4.92 5.78 9.86
CA ASP A 185 4.55 7.03 10.52
C ASP A 185 4.18 8.10 9.48
N LEU A 186 5.00 8.29 8.44
CA LEU A 186 4.72 9.22 7.34
C LEU A 186 3.39 8.90 6.62
N LEU A 187 3.12 7.61 6.35
CA LEU A 187 1.85 7.20 5.73
C LEU A 187 0.67 7.47 6.68
N THR A 188 0.87 7.28 7.98
CA THR A 188 -0.12 7.58 9.01
C THR A 188 -0.38 9.09 9.09
N ASP A 189 0.65 9.92 9.03
CA ASP A 189 0.52 11.38 9.01
C ASP A 189 -0.23 11.83 7.75
N SER A 190 0.12 11.29 6.59
CA SER A 190 -0.60 11.57 5.33
C SER A 190 -2.08 11.18 5.41
N ASN A 191 -2.41 10.05 6.04
CA ASN A 191 -3.80 9.63 6.27
C ASN A 191 -4.51 10.61 7.20
N ARG A 192 -3.91 10.96 8.35
CA ARG A 192 -4.53 11.82 9.37
C ARG A 192 -4.71 13.25 8.91
N GLU A 193 -3.72 13.83 8.25
CA GLU A 193 -3.72 15.22 7.83
C GLU A 193 -4.57 15.47 6.58
N HIS A 194 -4.57 14.53 5.65
CA HIS A 194 -5.22 14.70 4.34
C HIS A 194 -6.45 13.81 4.16
N GLY A 195 -6.71 12.86 5.05
CA GLY A 195 -7.77 11.87 4.87
C GLY A 195 -7.48 10.86 3.75
N THR A 196 -6.21 10.71 3.35
CA THR A 196 -5.80 9.79 2.29
C THR A 196 -6.08 8.35 2.70
N THR A 197 -6.80 7.59 1.88
CA THR A 197 -6.96 6.15 2.05
C THR A 197 -5.66 5.46 1.68
N VAL A 198 -5.09 4.67 2.59
CA VAL A 198 -3.85 3.92 2.35
C VAL A 198 -4.16 2.44 2.32
N VAL A 199 -3.73 1.74 1.27
CA VAL A 199 -3.78 0.28 1.18
C VAL A 199 -2.38 -0.23 0.94
N MET A 200 -1.87 -1.07 1.82
CA MET A 200 -0.51 -1.58 1.71
C MET A 200 -0.45 -3.09 1.92
N VAL A 201 0.37 -3.75 1.14
CA VAL A 201 0.76 -5.15 1.37
C VAL A 201 1.94 -5.15 2.32
N LEU A 202 1.82 -5.83 3.45
CA LEU A 202 2.90 -6.00 4.41
C LEU A 202 3.18 -7.49 4.68
N HIS A 203 4.46 -7.82 4.92
CA HIS A 203 4.87 -9.15 5.33
C HIS A 203 4.92 -9.33 6.86
N GLU A 204 5.21 -8.24 7.58
CA GLU A 204 5.35 -8.26 9.03
C GLU A 204 4.00 -8.05 9.72
N LEU A 205 3.47 -9.13 10.33
CA LEU A 205 2.16 -9.15 10.98
C LEU A 205 2.05 -8.10 12.08
N ASN A 206 3.11 -7.91 12.86
CA ASN A 206 3.12 -6.97 13.98
C ASN A 206 3.09 -5.51 13.51
N LEU A 207 3.79 -5.17 12.43
CA LEU A 207 3.69 -3.84 11.82
C LEU A 207 2.32 -3.63 11.16
N ALA A 208 1.79 -4.64 10.49
CA ALA A 208 0.44 -4.57 9.92
C ALA A 208 -0.62 -4.32 10.99
N ALA A 209 -0.56 -5.05 12.11
CA ALA A 209 -1.49 -4.88 13.23
C ALA A 209 -1.35 -3.53 13.94
N ARG A 210 -0.11 -2.98 14.01
CA ARG A 210 0.18 -1.70 14.67
C ARG A 210 -0.31 -0.49 13.90
N TYR A 211 -0.19 -0.52 12.57
CA TYR A 211 -0.42 0.66 11.73
C TYR A 211 -1.74 0.65 10.96
N ALA A 212 -2.41 -0.49 10.87
CA ALA A 212 -3.68 -0.57 10.14
C ALA A 212 -4.88 -0.29 11.04
N ASP A 213 -5.87 0.39 10.46
CA ASP A 213 -7.23 0.47 11.00
C ASP A 213 -8.08 -0.73 10.56
N HIS A 214 -7.68 -1.36 9.45
CA HIS A 214 -8.36 -2.50 8.84
C HIS A 214 -7.34 -3.50 8.30
N LEU A 215 -7.49 -4.77 8.66
CA LEU A 215 -6.68 -5.87 8.18
C LEU A 215 -7.46 -6.74 7.20
N VAL A 216 -6.78 -7.20 6.16
CA VAL A 216 -7.29 -8.19 5.20
C VAL A 216 -6.29 -9.32 5.11
N VAL A 217 -6.66 -10.51 5.56
CA VAL A 217 -5.85 -11.73 5.44
C VAL A 217 -6.24 -12.45 4.17
N VAL A 218 -5.28 -12.58 3.24
CA VAL A 218 -5.48 -13.28 1.97
C VAL A 218 -4.76 -14.62 2.04
N ASP A 219 -5.49 -15.70 1.84
CA ASP A 219 -4.94 -17.05 1.70
C ASP A 219 -5.60 -17.79 0.53
N GLY A 220 -4.80 -18.53 -0.25
CA GLY A 220 -5.28 -19.30 -1.40
C GLY A 220 -6.13 -18.51 -2.41
N GLY A 221 -5.87 -17.21 -2.58
CA GLY A 221 -6.62 -16.34 -3.49
C GLY A 221 -7.98 -15.87 -2.97
N ARG A 222 -8.27 -16.05 -1.69
CA ARG A 222 -9.52 -15.66 -1.02
C ARG A 222 -9.23 -14.85 0.23
N ILE A 223 -10.24 -14.16 0.75
CA ILE A 223 -10.15 -13.50 2.06
C ILE A 223 -10.43 -14.56 3.13
N ALA A 224 -9.41 -14.85 3.95
CA ALA A 224 -9.53 -15.73 5.10
C ALA A 224 -10.15 -15.00 6.31
N ALA A 225 -9.76 -13.74 6.52
CA ALA A 225 -10.33 -12.88 7.57
C ALA A 225 -10.18 -11.41 7.18
N GLN A 226 -11.08 -10.54 7.65
CA GLN A 226 -10.97 -9.09 7.51
C GLN A 226 -11.70 -8.37 8.64
N GLY A 227 -11.20 -7.21 9.05
CA GLY A 227 -11.79 -6.42 10.13
C GLY A 227 -10.77 -5.56 10.86
N GLU A 228 -11.08 -5.15 12.07
CA GLU A 228 -10.14 -4.44 12.93
C GLU A 228 -8.99 -5.38 13.36
N PRO A 229 -7.76 -4.85 13.56
CA PRO A 229 -6.62 -5.69 13.92
C PRO A 229 -6.86 -6.60 15.12
N GLY A 230 -7.59 -6.11 16.16
CA GLY A 230 -7.90 -6.89 17.36
C GLY A 230 -8.76 -8.12 17.10
N ASP A 231 -9.66 -8.03 16.12
CA ASP A 231 -10.59 -9.12 15.78
C ASP A 231 -9.95 -10.14 14.82
N VAL A 232 -9.06 -9.65 13.94
CA VAL A 232 -8.46 -10.45 12.85
C VAL A 232 -7.19 -11.16 13.30
N MET A 233 -6.31 -10.48 14.06
CA MET A 233 -4.99 -11.01 14.43
C MET A 233 -5.08 -11.90 15.68
N THR A 234 -5.67 -13.08 15.51
CA THR A 234 -5.81 -14.10 16.55
C THR A 234 -4.85 -15.27 16.30
N ALA A 235 -4.54 -16.06 17.35
CA ALA A 235 -3.71 -17.27 17.19
C ALA A 235 -4.33 -18.27 16.21
N GLU A 236 -5.67 -18.37 16.16
CA GLU A 236 -6.41 -19.21 15.21
C GLU A 236 -6.21 -18.71 13.77
N THR A 237 -6.48 -17.43 13.50
CA THR A 237 -6.30 -16.85 12.16
C THR A 237 -4.85 -16.97 11.67
N VAL A 238 -3.88 -16.72 12.55
CA VAL A 238 -2.45 -16.84 12.21
C VAL A 238 -2.08 -18.30 11.99
N GLY A 239 -2.58 -19.22 12.81
CA GLY A 239 -2.39 -20.67 12.64
C GLY A 239 -2.92 -21.18 11.30
N ASP A 240 -4.18 -20.84 11.00
CA ASP A 240 -4.87 -21.32 9.80
C ASP A 240 -4.27 -20.76 8.51
N ALA A 241 -4.07 -19.43 8.45
CA ALA A 241 -3.62 -18.78 7.22
C ALA A 241 -2.11 -18.93 6.98
N PHE A 242 -1.28 -18.89 8.04
CA PHE A 242 0.19 -18.88 7.91
C PHE A 242 0.86 -20.20 8.31
N GLY A 243 0.11 -21.15 8.88
CA GLY A 243 0.68 -22.37 9.42
C GLY A 243 1.63 -22.13 10.61
N LEU A 244 1.44 -21.05 11.35
CA LEU A 244 2.34 -20.56 12.37
C LEU A 244 1.72 -20.72 13.76
N GLU A 245 2.28 -21.61 14.59
CA GLU A 245 1.91 -21.70 16.01
C GLU A 245 2.41 -20.44 16.74
N CYS A 246 1.53 -19.73 17.44
CA CYS A 246 1.86 -18.46 18.09
C CYS A 246 0.99 -18.19 19.31
N VAL A 247 1.46 -17.27 20.15
CA VAL A 247 0.66 -16.57 21.16
C VAL A 247 0.40 -15.17 20.62
N VAL A 248 -0.81 -14.67 20.80
CA VAL A 248 -1.13 -13.28 20.54
C VAL A 248 -1.34 -12.55 21.86
N THR A 249 -0.60 -11.49 22.07
CA THR A 249 -0.67 -10.64 23.27
C THR A 249 -0.84 -9.18 22.83
N LEU A 250 -0.87 -8.25 23.76
CA LEU A 250 -0.91 -6.83 23.43
C LEU A 250 0.52 -6.25 23.33
N ASP A 251 0.75 -5.46 22.30
CA ASP A 251 1.94 -4.64 22.17
C ASP A 251 1.94 -3.60 23.31
N PRO A 252 2.98 -3.59 24.18
CA PRO A 252 3.00 -2.71 25.34
C PRO A 252 3.14 -1.22 24.98
N VAL A 253 3.50 -0.89 23.74
CA VAL A 253 3.67 0.48 23.24
C VAL A 253 2.42 0.95 22.50
N ALA A 254 1.93 0.16 21.56
CA ALA A 254 0.84 0.55 20.68
C ALA A 254 -0.54 0.05 21.15
N GLY A 255 -0.59 -0.96 22.04
CA GLY A 255 -1.86 -1.61 22.43
C GLY A 255 -2.48 -2.45 21.34
N SER A 256 -1.82 -2.62 20.20
CA SER A 256 -2.26 -3.47 19.09
C SER A 256 -1.94 -4.95 19.37
N PRO A 257 -2.54 -5.90 18.64
CA PRO A 257 -2.12 -7.31 18.72
C PRO A 257 -0.64 -7.48 18.38
N LEU A 258 0.05 -8.30 19.18
CA LEU A 258 1.43 -8.70 18.99
C LEU A 258 1.51 -10.21 18.83
N VAL A 259 1.84 -10.66 17.64
CA VAL A 259 2.05 -12.09 17.32
C VAL A 259 3.45 -12.49 17.77
N VAL A 260 3.53 -13.44 18.70
CA VAL A 260 4.77 -14.03 19.19
C VAL A 260 4.85 -15.48 18.73
N PRO A 261 5.69 -15.78 17.72
CA PRO A 261 5.81 -17.14 17.19
C PRO A 261 6.35 -18.14 18.22
N ILE A 262 5.81 -19.35 18.23
CA ILE A 262 6.29 -20.46 19.03
C ILE A 262 7.24 -21.30 18.18
N GLY A 263 8.54 -21.21 18.49
CA GLY A 263 9.55 -22.02 17.81
C GLY A 263 9.69 -23.41 18.41
N ARG A 264 10.18 -24.36 17.62
CA ARG A 264 10.37 -25.76 18.03
C ARG A 264 11.19 -25.92 19.33
N PHE A 265 12.13 -25.02 19.58
CA PHE A 265 13.05 -25.09 20.71
C PHE A 265 12.65 -24.20 21.91
N HIS A 266 11.57 -23.40 21.77
CA HIS A 266 11.17 -22.41 22.77
C HIS A 266 9.69 -22.59 23.12
N ARG A 267 9.27 -23.84 23.36
CA ARG A 267 7.94 -24.15 23.88
C ARG A 267 7.96 -23.94 25.40
N GLY A 268 7.59 -22.77 25.86
CA GLY A 268 7.30 -22.53 27.26
C GLY A 268 5.97 -23.16 27.69
N GLU A 269 5.80 -23.44 28.97
CA GLU A 269 4.48 -23.68 29.54
C GLU A 269 3.80 -22.31 29.69
N PHE A 270 2.76 -22.04 28.89
CA PHE A 270 1.94 -20.84 28.93
C PHE A 270 0.57 -21.17 29.55
#